data_0878a74ea7689e12f2632479d049a21f
#
_entry.id   0878a74ea7689e12f2632479d049a21f
#
_cell.length_a   1.000
_cell.length_b   1.000
_cell.length_c   1.000
_cell.angle_alpha   90.00
_cell.angle_beta   90.00
_cell.angle_gamma   90.00
#
_symmetry.space_group_name_H-M   'P 1'
#
loop_
_entity.id
_entity.type
_entity.pdbx_description
1 polymer ?
#
loop_
_entity_poly.entity_id
_entity_poly.type
_entity_poly.pdbx_seq_one_letter_code
_entity_poly.pdbx_strand_id
1 'polypeptide(L)'
;MMQPVPTPVNLSPMHLKISSLLTGRLFRIPEYQRAYAWGARQRADLFADITGVKETGREHFMATVVALGKERRLIGADEFTTVEIVDGQQRITTLVILLKAIEKALGVEDRTEAKIKREIEELLVKDDDHSLVLLQTNHDTSNVFPSYIRDGSIKADQAQTAADLNVVNAATECEAFVAQWKADSPLVELVAIIRNQLSLIYHEIPDEATVYRVFEVLNSRGLDVKWIDKLKSQLMASLFEYVEPGTRQEAVVEMQGYWRDIYRTLGQRGDLGDEALRFTGTFYLDWEPRRILGQEDAVVGLVSSAGRKVATIAKVGTDLKAVVQAVGKLNSNSRLRAVTKVLHARLVATAIMLRGFDTTTENELLGAWERVTFRIFSLGGADARHKVGEYVGLAYRIYARGIRAEDILEDLRVIGADYKIEKIITGPEYWDNCYEGWTEELRYLLYRYDEHLAKLAGQPLSFLQWNKIWLEEPSRSIEHITPQSYATTYTHELGNLAMLPPRINSSLQADPPQSKAQTYLTSGLLGTMAVGLSIQQDGVWDEKTVRERTLLIHEFVLNEWR
;
A
#
# COMPACT_ATOMS: atom_id res chain seq x y z
N MET A 1 -23.91 18.40 -39.52
CA MET A 1 -22.69 17.61 -39.63
C MET A 1 -23.00 16.19 -39.23
N MET A 2 -22.89 15.23 -40.14
CA MET A 2 -23.08 13.81 -39.85
C MET A 2 -22.01 13.39 -38.84
N GLN A 3 -22.41 12.79 -37.72
CA GLN A 3 -21.44 12.15 -36.80
C GLN A 3 -20.75 11.03 -37.59
N PRO A 4 -19.43 10.90 -37.50
CA PRO A 4 -18.73 9.78 -38.12
C PRO A 4 -19.24 8.48 -37.49
N VAL A 5 -19.65 7.57 -38.36
CA VAL A 5 -20.05 6.21 -37.96
C VAL A 5 -18.84 5.60 -37.26
N PRO A 6 -18.94 5.12 -36.00
CA PRO A 6 -17.81 4.53 -35.31
C PRO A 6 -17.32 3.33 -36.12
N THR A 7 -16.03 3.33 -36.47
CA THR A 7 -15.38 2.21 -37.13
C THR A 7 -15.55 0.98 -36.24
N PRO A 8 -16.08 -0.15 -36.76
CA PRO A 8 -16.24 -1.34 -35.94
C PRO A 8 -14.87 -1.80 -35.43
N VAL A 9 -14.79 -1.97 -34.12
CA VAL A 9 -13.58 -2.52 -33.47
C VAL A 9 -13.46 -3.97 -33.91
N ASN A 10 -12.50 -4.26 -34.79
CA ASN A 10 -12.24 -5.62 -35.23
C ASN A 10 -11.43 -6.36 -34.17
N LEU A 11 -12.13 -6.93 -33.19
CA LEU A 11 -11.54 -7.78 -32.14
C LEU A 11 -11.49 -9.21 -32.67
N SER A 12 -10.29 -9.72 -32.88
CA SER A 12 -10.05 -11.11 -33.22
C SER A 12 -9.43 -11.84 -32.03
N PRO A 13 -10.22 -12.28 -31.03
CA PRO A 13 -9.70 -13.03 -29.91
C PRO A 13 -9.13 -14.37 -30.40
N MET A 14 -7.93 -14.70 -29.93
CA MET A 14 -7.30 -15.97 -30.21
C MET A 14 -7.30 -16.83 -28.95
N HIS A 15 -7.78 -18.07 -29.06
CA HIS A 15 -7.58 -19.05 -28.00
C HIS A 15 -6.18 -19.63 -28.16
N LEU A 16 -5.29 -19.36 -27.22
CA LEU A 16 -3.90 -19.79 -27.29
C LEU A 16 -3.55 -20.67 -26.10
N LYS A 17 -2.76 -21.72 -26.36
CA LYS A 17 -2.01 -22.44 -25.34
C LYS A 17 -0.79 -21.62 -24.94
N ILE A 18 -0.26 -21.86 -23.75
CA ILE A 18 0.88 -21.09 -23.24
C ILE A 18 2.09 -21.22 -24.17
N SER A 19 2.33 -22.40 -24.76
CA SER A 19 3.38 -22.59 -25.78
C SER A 19 3.23 -21.60 -26.94
N SER A 20 2.02 -21.46 -27.49
CA SER A 20 1.76 -20.57 -28.64
C SER A 20 1.75 -19.08 -28.22
N LEU A 21 1.37 -18.77 -26.99
CA LEU A 21 1.45 -17.41 -26.48
C LEU A 21 2.90 -16.91 -26.42
N LEU A 22 3.81 -17.73 -25.89
CA LEU A 22 5.20 -17.33 -25.61
C LEU A 22 6.08 -17.36 -26.85
N THR A 23 5.67 -18.05 -27.94
CA THR A 23 6.47 -18.18 -29.17
C THR A 23 6.34 -16.94 -30.06
N GLY A 24 7.44 -16.41 -30.56
CA GLY A 24 7.51 -15.30 -31.52
C GLY A 24 7.11 -13.94 -30.93
N ARG A 25 7.02 -13.82 -29.61
CA ARG A 25 6.69 -12.58 -28.90
C ARG A 25 7.72 -12.21 -27.86
N LEU A 26 7.90 -10.90 -27.67
CA LEU A 26 8.61 -10.30 -26.56
C LEU A 26 7.61 -9.46 -25.77
N PHE A 27 7.47 -9.75 -24.51
CA PHE A 27 6.51 -9.08 -23.66
C PHE A 27 7.16 -7.92 -22.92
N ARG A 28 6.44 -6.81 -22.85
CA ARG A 28 6.82 -5.65 -22.06
C ARG A 28 5.66 -5.24 -21.17
N ILE A 29 5.93 -4.97 -19.90
CA ILE A 29 4.98 -4.34 -19.01
C ILE A 29 5.27 -2.83 -19.04
N PRO A 30 4.33 -1.98 -19.51
CA PRO A 30 4.54 -0.54 -19.59
C PRO A 30 4.73 0.09 -18.21
N GLU A 31 5.48 1.20 -18.13
CA GLU A 31 5.77 1.91 -16.89
C GLU A 31 4.52 2.42 -16.14
N TYR A 32 3.45 2.67 -16.85
CA TYR A 32 2.18 3.10 -16.27
C TYR A 32 1.36 1.94 -15.69
N GLN A 33 1.77 0.68 -15.88
CA GLN A 33 1.14 -0.45 -15.21
C GLN A 33 1.68 -0.63 -13.80
N ARG A 34 0.88 -1.22 -12.91
CA ARG A 34 1.34 -1.53 -11.56
C ARG A 34 2.44 -2.59 -11.58
N ALA A 35 3.34 -2.51 -10.62
CA ALA A 35 4.37 -3.53 -10.43
C ALA A 35 3.77 -4.90 -10.07
N TYR A 36 4.62 -5.93 -10.05
CA TYR A 36 4.20 -7.28 -9.65
C TYR A 36 3.64 -7.27 -8.21
N ALA A 37 2.39 -7.68 -8.06
CA ALA A 37 1.61 -7.51 -6.84
C ALA A 37 0.89 -8.79 -6.35
N TRP A 38 1.03 -9.92 -7.04
CA TRP A 38 0.45 -11.18 -6.57
C TRP A 38 1.09 -11.62 -5.25
N GLY A 39 0.23 -11.91 -4.25
CA GLY A 39 0.62 -12.49 -2.99
C GLY A 39 0.57 -14.03 -3.01
N ALA A 40 0.87 -14.65 -1.87
CA ALA A 40 0.90 -16.11 -1.73
C ALA A 40 -0.43 -16.78 -2.14
N ARG A 41 -1.58 -16.16 -1.84
CA ARG A 41 -2.90 -16.72 -2.19
C ARG A 41 -3.08 -16.87 -3.70
N GLN A 42 -2.84 -15.81 -4.48
CA GLN A 42 -3.02 -15.85 -5.93
C GLN A 42 -2.06 -16.83 -6.61
N ARG A 43 -0.84 -16.97 -6.08
CA ARG A 43 0.12 -17.95 -6.57
C ARG A 43 -0.28 -19.38 -6.23
N ALA A 44 -0.80 -19.61 -5.01
CA ALA A 44 -1.34 -20.89 -4.59
C ALA A 44 -2.56 -21.31 -5.45
N ASP A 45 -3.44 -20.38 -5.80
CA ASP A 45 -4.56 -20.63 -6.71
C ASP A 45 -4.05 -21.13 -8.09
N LEU A 46 -3.01 -20.48 -8.67
CA LEU A 46 -2.40 -20.93 -9.91
C LEU A 46 -1.78 -22.34 -9.79
N PHE A 47 -1.11 -22.64 -8.67
CA PHE A 47 -0.52 -23.97 -8.45
C PHE A 47 -1.61 -25.04 -8.30
N ALA A 48 -2.73 -24.70 -7.63
CA ALA A 48 -3.89 -25.59 -7.52
C ALA A 48 -4.53 -25.86 -8.89
N ASP A 49 -4.64 -24.84 -9.74
CA ASP A 49 -5.13 -25.00 -11.11
C ASP A 49 -4.26 -25.98 -11.92
N ILE A 50 -2.93 -25.84 -11.86
CA ILE A 50 -1.98 -26.74 -12.53
C ILE A 50 -2.10 -28.17 -11.99
N THR A 51 -2.22 -28.34 -10.67
CA THR A 51 -2.40 -29.64 -10.03
C THR A 51 -3.72 -30.27 -10.42
N GLY A 52 -4.80 -29.49 -10.48
CA GLY A 52 -6.12 -29.94 -10.91
C GLY A 52 -6.16 -30.43 -12.36
N VAL A 53 -5.34 -29.84 -13.25
CA VAL A 53 -5.14 -30.35 -14.62
C VAL A 53 -4.52 -31.73 -14.61
N LYS A 54 -3.51 -31.96 -13.78
CA LYS A 54 -2.89 -33.29 -13.61
C LYS A 54 -3.89 -34.34 -13.18
N GLU A 55 -4.71 -34.01 -12.18
CA GLU A 55 -5.68 -34.92 -11.60
C GLU A 55 -6.84 -35.27 -12.54
N THR A 56 -7.29 -34.26 -13.30
CA THR A 56 -8.49 -34.42 -14.15
C THR A 56 -8.18 -34.74 -15.60
N GLY A 57 -6.98 -34.48 -16.08
CA GLY A 57 -6.57 -34.59 -17.48
C GLY A 57 -7.27 -33.58 -18.41
N ARG A 58 -7.99 -32.60 -17.86
CA ARG A 58 -8.74 -31.60 -18.63
C ARG A 58 -7.95 -30.32 -18.81
N GLU A 59 -8.09 -29.69 -19.98
CA GLU A 59 -7.52 -28.36 -20.21
C GLU A 59 -8.11 -27.35 -19.23
N HIS A 60 -7.25 -26.44 -18.73
CA HIS A 60 -7.67 -25.36 -17.86
C HIS A 60 -7.60 -24.00 -18.59
N PHE A 61 -8.70 -23.29 -18.58
CA PHE A 61 -8.78 -21.93 -19.07
C PHE A 61 -8.39 -20.96 -17.95
N MET A 62 -7.25 -20.30 -18.10
CA MET A 62 -6.70 -19.45 -17.06
C MET A 62 -7.36 -18.06 -17.01
N ALA A 63 -7.48 -17.37 -18.13
CA ALA A 63 -8.04 -16.01 -18.23
C ALA A 63 -7.90 -15.41 -19.63
N THR A 64 -8.22 -14.12 -19.73
CA THR A 64 -7.94 -13.27 -20.89
C THR A 64 -6.64 -12.49 -20.67
N VAL A 65 -5.88 -12.31 -21.74
CA VAL A 65 -4.72 -11.41 -21.82
C VAL A 65 -4.99 -10.39 -22.92
N VAL A 66 -4.80 -9.13 -22.60
CA VAL A 66 -4.91 -8.01 -23.55
C VAL A 66 -3.54 -7.42 -23.77
N ALA A 67 -3.11 -7.31 -24.99
CA ALA A 67 -1.82 -6.75 -25.36
C ALA A 67 -1.95 -5.75 -26.51
N LEU A 68 -1.10 -4.74 -26.49
CA LEU A 68 -0.92 -3.78 -27.57
C LEU A 68 0.26 -4.23 -28.42
N GLY A 69 0.00 -4.55 -29.69
CA GLY A 69 1.05 -4.82 -30.66
C GLY A 69 1.89 -3.56 -30.93
N LYS A 70 3.19 -3.69 -30.86
CA LYS A 70 4.13 -2.59 -31.15
C LYS A 70 4.92 -2.88 -32.42
N GLU A 71 6.20 -3.04 -32.31
CA GLU A 71 7.13 -3.22 -33.43
C GLU A 71 7.57 -4.67 -33.59
N ARG A 72 8.03 -5.01 -34.79
CA ARG A 72 8.73 -6.26 -35.04
C ARG A 72 10.23 -6.05 -34.86
N ARG A 73 10.89 -7.01 -34.23
CA ARG A 73 12.30 -6.99 -33.93
C ARG A 73 12.95 -8.27 -34.42
N LEU A 74 14.07 -8.15 -35.13
CA LEU A 74 14.89 -9.28 -35.53
C LEU A 74 15.94 -9.54 -34.43
N ILE A 75 16.04 -10.79 -33.95
CA ILE A 75 17.05 -11.23 -32.98
C ILE A 75 17.68 -12.52 -33.58
N GLY A 76 18.95 -12.46 -33.93
CA GLY A 76 19.56 -13.53 -34.71
C GLY A 76 18.86 -13.67 -36.05
N ALA A 77 18.37 -14.88 -36.36
CA ALA A 77 17.59 -15.19 -37.55
C ALA A 77 16.07 -15.16 -37.32
N ASP A 78 15.59 -14.94 -36.09
CA ASP A 78 14.19 -15.03 -35.72
C ASP A 78 13.55 -13.65 -35.63
N GLU A 79 12.31 -13.55 -36.13
CA GLU A 79 11.49 -12.34 -36.00
C GLU A 79 10.57 -12.44 -34.78
N PHE A 80 10.59 -11.43 -33.93
CA PHE A 80 9.73 -11.30 -32.75
C PHE A 80 8.83 -10.08 -32.85
N THR A 81 7.58 -10.23 -32.40
CA THR A 81 6.68 -9.09 -32.20
C THR A 81 6.81 -8.62 -30.75
N THR A 82 7.19 -7.36 -30.56
CA THR A 82 7.13 -6.73 -29.24
C THR A 82 5.70 -6.36 -28.91
N VAL A 83 5.20 -6.81 -27.76
CA VAL A 83 3.83 -6.55 -27.31
C VAL A 83 3.84 -5.97 -25.89
N GLU A 84 3.07 -4.93 -25.67
CA GLU A 84 2.87 -4.35 -24.34
C GLU A 84 1.64 -4.98 -23.68
N ILE A 85 1.84 -5.62 -22.52
CA ILE A 85 0.74 -6.25 -21.78
C ILE A 85 -0.08 -5.18 -21.07
N VAL A 86 -1.35 -5.10 -21.41
CA VAL A 86 -2.31 -4.16 -20.80
C VAL A 86 -3.12 -4.85 -19.70
N ASP A 87 -3.44 -6.13 -19.89
CA ASP A 87 -4.06 -6.97 -18.86
C ASP A 87 -3.49 -8.38 -18.88
N GLY A 88 -3.50 -9.06 -17.73
CA GLY A 88 -2.94 -10.40 -17.56
C GLY A 88 -1.47 -10.43 -17.12
N GLN A 89 -0.84 -9.28 -16.91
CA GLN A 89 0.59 -9.15 -16.57
C GLN A 89 1.03 -9.98 -15.35
N GLN A 90 0.23 -10.04 -14.30
CA GLN A 90 0.58 -10.77 -13.07
C GLN A 90 0.72 -12.27 -13.34
N ARG A 91 -0.21 -12.83 -14.14
CA ARG A 91 -0.18 -14.25 -14.54
C ARG A 91 1.03 -14.56 -15.40
N ILE A 92 1.28 -13.74 -16.43
CA ILE A 92 2.43 -13.94 -17.32
C ILE A 92 3.73 -13.85 -16.52
N THR A 93 3.88 -12.88 -15.63
CA THR A 93 5.06 -12.76 -14.77
C THR A 93 5.26 -14.01 -13.91
N THR A 94 4.19 -14.52 -13.27
CA THR A 94 4.28 -15.73 -12.46
C THR A 94 4.62 -16.97 -13.29
N LEU A 95 4.04 -17.11 -14.49
CA LEU A 95 4.38 -18.21 -15.40
C LEU A 95 5.84 -18.17 -15.85
N VAL A 96 6.37 -16.99 -16.14
CA VAL A 96 7.79 -16.80 -16.50
C VAL A 96 8.70 -17.20 -15.33
N ILE A 97 8.37 -16.78 -14.10
CA ILE A 97 9.09 -17.19 -12.88
C ILE A 97 9.02 -18.71 -12.67
N LEU A 98 7.84 -19.31 -12.86
CA LEU A 98 7.64 -20.75 -12.72
C LEU A 98 8.45 -21.55 -13.77
N LEU A 99 8.47 -21.09 -15.02
CA LEU A 99 9.30 -21.73 -16.07
C LEU A 99 10.78 -21.66 -15.70
N LYS A 100 11.27 -20.57 -15.12
CA LYS A 100 12.66 -20.49 -14.63
C LYS A 100 12.92 -21.44 -13.47
N ALA A 101 11.99 -21.55 -12.53
CA ALA A 101 12.10 -22.53 -11.44
C ALA A 101 12.18 -23.99 -11.96
N ILE A 102 11.39 -24.32 -12.99
CA ILE A 102 11.45 -25.63 -13.65
C ILE A 102 12.79 -25.83 -14.35
N GLU A 103 13.25 -24.84 -15.12
CA GLU A 103 14.55 -24.89 -15.83
C GLU A 103 15.69 -25.20 -14.85
N LYS A 104 15.72 -24.53 -13.69
CA LYS A 104 16.71 -24.78 -12.64
C LYS A 104 16.67 -26.22 -12.09
N ALA A 105 15.47 -26.79 -11.97
CA ALA A 105 15.27 -28.10 -11.35
C ALA A 105 15.50 -29.29 -12.34
N LEU A 106 15.48 -29.04 -13.67
CA LEU A 106 15.72 -30.04 -14.69
C LEU A 106 17.18 -30.48 -14.70
N GLY A 107 17.37 -31.80 -14.79
CA GLY A 107 18.69 -32.44 -14.90
C GLY A 107 19.31 -32.25 -16.26
N VAL A 108 20.63 -32.53 -16.35
CA VAL A 108 21.39 -32.55 -17.60
C VAL A 108 21.79 -33.98 -18.03
N GLU A 109 21.60 -34.96 -17.15
CA GLU A 109 21.96 -36.35 -17.38
C GLU A 109 20.91 -37.08 -18.24
N ASP A 110 19.63 -36.82 -17.99
CA ASP A 110 18.55 -37.32 -18.85
C ASP A 110 18.44 -36.48 -20.12
N ARG A 111 18.46 -37.17 -21.28
CA ARG A 111 18.43 -36.52 -22.61
C ARG A 111 17.16 -35.67 -22.82
N THR A 112 16.02 -36.11 -22.29
CA THR A 112 14.74 -35.41 -22.45
C THR A 112 14.71 -34.19 -21.59
N GLU A 113 15.11 -34.31 -20.32
CA GLU A 113 15.19 -33.16 -19.40
C GLU A 113 16.19 -32.11 -19.89
N ALA A 114 17.39 -32.55 -20.35
CA ALA A 114 18.41 -31.65 -20.88
C ALA A 114 17.95 -30.89 -22.14
N LYS A 115 17.14 -31.54 -23.01
CA LYS A 115 16.53 -30.87 -24.15
C LYS A 115 15.51 -29.82 -23.72
N ILE A 116 14.59 -30.19 -22.84
CA ILE A 116 13.54 -29.28 -22.34
C ILE A 116 14.16 -28.10 -21.60
N LYS A 117 15.20 -28.35 -20.80
CA LYS A 117 15.95 -27.29 -20.10
C LYS A 117 16.46 -26.24 -21.07
N ARG A 118 17.12 -26.63 -22.14
CA ARG A 118 17.63 -25.70 -23.18
C ARG A 118 16.48 -24.94 -23.86
N GLU A 119 15.39 -25.65 -24.23
CA GLU A 119 14.24 -25.01 -24.85
C GLU A 119 13.62 -23.93 -23.94
N ILE A 120 13.56 -24.14 -22.62
CA ILE A 120 13.07 -23.14 -21.67
C ILE A 120 14.08 -21.99 -21.52
N GLU A 121 15.37 -22.29 -21.45
CA GLU A 121 16.42 -21.28 -21.35
C GLU A 121 16.42 -20.36 -22.59
N GLU A 122 16.40 -20.91 -23.80
CA GLU A 122 16.27 -20.16 -25.06
C GLU A 122 14.95 -19.36 -25.16
N LEU A 123 13.86 -19.88 -24.56
CA LEU A 123 12.59 -19.16 -24.48
C LEU A 123 12.68 -17.95 -23.57
N LEU A 124 13.27 -18.10 -22.37
CA LEU A 124 13.29 -17.08 -21.33
C LEU A 124 14.32 -15.99 -21.59
N VAL A 125 15.47 -16.32 -22.14
CA VAL A 125 16.58 -15.40 -22.42
C VAL A 125 16.97 -15.54 -23.89
N LYS A 126 16.92 -14.41 -24.61
CA LYS A 126 17.32 -14.36 -26.02
C LYS A 126 18.83 -14.16 -26.14
N ASP A 127 19.42 -14.86 -27.09
CA ASP A 127 20.85 -14.72 -27.39
C ASP A 127 21.09 -13.49 -28.26
N ASP A 128 21.11 -12.33 -27.59
CA ASP A 128 21.49 -11.04 -28.15
C ASP A 128 22.60 -10.39 -27.31
N ASP A 129 23.20 -9.30 -27.80
CA ASP A 129 24.28 -8.57 -27.12
C ASP A 129 23.93 -8.11 -25.67
N HIS A 130 22.66 -8.14 -25.31
CA HIS A 130 22.14 -7.67 -24.02
C HIS A 130 21.46 -8.77 -23.19
N SER A 131 21.47 -10.04 -23.64
CA SER A 131 20.74 -11.16 -23.01
C SER A 131 19.29 -10.78 -22.70
N LEU A 132 18.54 -10.41 -23.73
CA LEU A 132 17.18 -9.91 -23.62
C LEU A 132 16.24 -10.97 -23.03
N VAL A 133 15.55 -10.65 -21.95
CA VAL A 133 14.58 -11.57 -21.34
C VAL A 133 13.22 -11.50 -22.05
N LEU A 134 12.51 -12.65 -22.06
CA LEU A 134 11.19 -12.81 -22.68
C LEU A 134 10.17 -11.77 -22.20
N LEU A 135 10.20 -11.45 -20.91
CA LEU A 135 9.33 -10.46 -20.27
C LEU A 135 10.17 -9.34 -19.66
N GLN A 136 9.96 -8.11 -20.12
CA GLN A 136 10.55 -6.91 -19.56
C GLN A 136 9.58 -6.28 -18.57
N THR A 137 10.00 -6.13 -17.31
CA THR A 137 9.23 -5.45 -16.28
C THR A 137 9.65 -3.99 -16.17
N ASN A 138 8.71 -3.13 -15.77
CA ASN A 138 8.84 -1.68 -15.77
C ASN A 138 9.29 -1.05 -14.45
N HIS A 139 9.27 -1.82 -13.35
CA HIS A 139 9.56 -1.33 -12.01
C HIS A 139 10.78 -1.99 -11.38
N ASP A 140 11.61 -2.60 -12.19
CA ASP A 140 12.77 -3.34 -11.74
C ASP A 140 14.01 -2.44 -11.64
N THR A 141 14.01 -1.58 -10.63
CA THR A 141 15.17 -0.73 -10.32
C THR A 141 16.29 -1.49 -9.61
N SER A 142 15.97 -2.66 -9.03
CA SER A 142 16.89 -3.48 -8.25
C SER A 142 17.47 -4.67 -9.03
N ASN A 143 17.05 -4.87 -10.29
CA ASN A 143 17.41 -6.03 -11.13
C ASN A 143 17.06 -7.41 -10.54
N VAL A 144 16.15 -7.49 -9.55
CA VAL A 144 15.77 -8.76 -8.92
C VAL A 144 15.14 -9.71 -9.92
N PHE A 145 14.13 -9.26 -10.69
CA PHE A 145 13.45 -10.09 -11.68
C PHE A 145 14.37 -10.51 -12.86
N PRO A 146 15.07 -9.58 -13.55
CA PRO A 146 15.96 -9.95 -14.64
C PRO A 146 17.11 -10.88 -14.20
N SER A 147 17.69 -10.69 -13.02
CA SER A 147 18.73 -11.58 -12.50
C SER A 147 18.19 -12.99 -12.26
N TYR A 148 16.99 -13.10 -11.67
CA TYR A 148 16.39 -14.42 -11.48
C TYR A 148 16.15 -15.13 -12.82
N ILE A 149 15.62 -14.43 -13.82
CA ILE A 149 15.34 -15.03 -15.13
C ILE A 149 16.62 -15.39 -15.89
N ARG A 150 17.69 -14.57 -15.79
CA ARG A 150 18.96 -14.86 -16.49
C ARG A 150 19.74 -16.00 -15.82
N ASP A 151 20.08 -15.84 -14.57
CA ASP A 151 21.02 -16.72 -13.86
C ASP A 151 20.38 -17.57 -12.74
N GLY A 152 19.09 -17.40 -12.47
CA GLY A 152 18.37 -18.14 -11.45
C GLY A 152 18.70 -17.71 -10.02
N SER A 153 19.40 -16.60 -9.81
CA SER A 153 19.78 -16.14 -8.50
C SER A 153 18.66 -15.30 -7.84
N ILE A 154 18.25 -15.70 -6.63
CA ILE A 154 17.30 -14.91 -5.82
C ILE A 154 18.10 -13.93 -4.98
N LYS A 155 18.13 -12.65 -5.39
CA LYS A 155 18.85 -11.58 -4.71
C LYS A 155 17.94 -10.87 -3.71
N ALA A 156 17.58 -11.56 -2.63
CA ALA A 156 16.69 -11.02 -1.57
C ALA A 156 17.27 -9.79 -0.87
N ASP A 157 18.58 -9.71 -0.73
CA ASP A 157 19.32 -8.58 -0.18
C ASP A 157 19.27 -7.32 -1.04
N GLN A 158 18.99 -7.46 -2.34
CA GLN A 158 18.83 -6.34 -3.27
C GLN A 158 17.39 -5.87 -3.41
N ALA A 159 16.42 -6.53 -2.79
CA ALA A 159 15.02 -6.14 -2.82
C ALA A 159 14.83 -4.81 -2.06
N GLN A 160 14.53 -3.74 -2.80
CA GLN A 160 14.34 -2.40 -2.26
C GLN A 160 12.87 -1.99 -2.17
N THR A 161 12.02 -2.64 -2.94
CA THR A 161 10.60 -2.32 -3.03
C THR A 161 9.74 -3.51 -2.61
N ALA A 162 8.48 -3.24 -2.29
CA ALA A 162 7.52 -4.30 -2.03
C ALA A 162 7.27 -5.19 -3.27
N ALA A 163 7.44 -4.66 -4.48
CA ALA A 163 7.38 -5.43 -5.71
C ALA A 163 8.56 -6.40 -5.84
N ASP A 164 9.77 -5.95 -5.49
CA ASP A 164 10.95 -6.82 -5.46
C ASP A 164 10.76 -7.98 -4.47
N LEU A 165 10.25 -7.70 -3.28
CA LEU A 165 9.94 -8.73 -2.28
C LEU A 165 8.90 -9.74 -2.80
N ASN A 166 7.91 -9.28 -3.56
CA ASN A 166 6.94 -10.19 -4.18
C ASN A 166 7.57 -11.08 -5.26
N VAL A 167 8.51 -10.56 -6.05
CA VAL A 167 9.26 -11.35 -7.01
C VAL A 167 10.11 -12.39 -6.28
N VAL A 168 10.81 -12.01 -5.20
CA VAL A 168 11.58 -12.93 -4.34
C VAL A 168 10.67 -14.04 -3.80
N ASN A 169 9.52 -13.67 -3.23
CA ASN A 169 8.56 -14.63 -2.68
C ASN A 169 8.01 -15.55 -3.78
N ALA A 170 7.69 -14.99 -4.96
CA ALA A 170 7.20 -15.77 -6.10
C ALA A 170 8.24 -16.79 -6.57
N ALA A 171 9.51 -16.39 -6.68
CA ALA A 171 10.59 -17.28 -7.05
C ALA A 171 10.75 -18.43 -6.04
N THR A 172 10.78 -18.09 -4.75
CA THR A 172 10.88 -19.06 -3.67
C THR A 172 9.70 -20.04 -3.65
N GLU A 173 8.46 -19.55 -3.80
CA GLU A 173 7.26 -20.38 -3.80
C GLU A 173 7.16 -21.24 -5.08
N CYS A 174 7.56 -20.72 -6.26
CA CYS A 174 7.65 -21.51 -7.49
C CYS A 174 8.70 -22.62 -7.37
N GLU A 175 9.87 -22.34 -6.80
CA GLU A 175 10.90 -23.37 -6.56
C GLU A 175 10.43 -24.45 -5.59
N ALA A 176 9.72 -24.06 -4.52
CA ALA A 176 9.13 -25.02 -3.59
C ALA A 176 8.05 -25.89 -4.25
N PHE A 177 7.17 -25.30 -5.07
CA PHE A 177 6.16 -26.04 -5.84
C PHE A 177 6.81 -27.04 -6.81
N VAL A 178 7.84 -26.62 -7.55
CA VAL A 178 8.57 -27.49 -8.48
C VAL A 178 9.27 -28.63 -7.74
N ALA A 179 9.89 -28.36 -6.59
CA ALA A 179 10.52 -29.38 -5.76
C ALA A 179 9.50 -30.41 -5.24
N GLN A 180 8.34 -29.96 -4.78
CA GLN A 180 7.24 -30.82 -4.36
C GLN A 180 6.73 -31.68 -5.54
N TRP A 181 6.51 -31.08 -6.72
CA TRP A 181 6.10 -31.82 -7.92
C TRP A 181 7.11 -32.91 -8.29
N LYS A 182 8.40 -32.57 -8.28
CA LYS A 182 9.49 -33.49 -8.62
C LYS A 182 9.58 -34.71 -7.68
N ALA A 183 9.12 -34.57 -6.43
CA ALA A 183 9.06 -35.69 -5.50
C ALA A 183 8.02 -36.75 -5.89
N ASP A 184 6.93 -36.33 -6.55
CA ASP A 184 5.79 -37.19 -6.86
C ASP A 184 5.68 -37.53 -8.35
N SER A 185 6.28 -36.73 -9.26
CA SER A 185 6.09 -36.84 -10.70
C SER A 185 7.25 -36.26 -11.51
N PRO A 186 7.45 -36.71 -12.75
CA PRO A 186 8.47 -36.16 -13.64
C PRO A 186 8.20 -34.69 -13.97
N LEU A 187 9.23 -33.84 -14.00
CA LEU A 187 9.10 -32.43 -14.40
C LEU A 187 8.69 -32.27 -15.87
N VAL A 188 8.97 -33.26 -16.73
CA VAL A 188 8.49 -33.29 -18.12
C VAL A 188 6.97 -33.22 -18.19
N GLU A 189 6.26 -33.87 -17.27
CA GLU A 189 4.80 -33.82 -17.17
C GLU A 189 4.33 -32.40 -16.80
N LEU A 190 4.96 -31.75 -15.81
CA LEU A 190 4.66 -30.39 -15.45
C LEU A 190 4.81 -29.41 -16.63
N VAL A 191 5.91 -29.53 -17.38
CA VAL A 191 6.13 -28.72 -18.57
C VAL A 191 5.08 -29.00 -19.65
N ALA A 192 4.68 -30.25 -19.85
CA ALA A 192 3.65 -30.63 -20.81
C ALA A 192 2.29 -30.03 -20.43
N ILE A 193 1.92 -30.07 -19.16
CA ILE A 193 0.69 -29.42 -18.63
C ILE A 193 0.74 -27.92 -18.91
N ILE A 194 1.80 -27.23 -18.47
CA ILE A 194 1.90 -25.77 -18.62
C ILE A 194 1.85 -25.37 -20.09
N ARG A 195 2.59 -26.03 -20.95
CA ARG A 195 2.69 -25.69 -22.38
C ARG A 195 1.41 -25.98 -23.16
N ASN A 196 0.74 -27.12 -22.88
CA ASN A 196 -0.25 -27.70 -23.79
C ASN A 196 -1.66 -27.82 -23.20
N GLN A 197 -1.82 -27.73 -21.87
CA GLN A 197 -3.12 -27.90 -21.20
C GLN A 197 -3.60 -26.64 -20.47
N LEU A 198 -2.72 -25.64 -20.30
CA LEU A 198 -3.14 -24.30 -19.90
C LEU A 198 -3.39 -23.45 -21.13
N SER A 199 -4.53 -22.77 -21.15
CA SER A 199 -4.96 -21.93 -22.27
C SER A 199 -5.51 -20.59 -21.80
N LEU A 200 -5.54 -19.63 -22.71
CA LEU A 200 -6.08 -18.29 -22.46
C LEU A 200 -6.68 -17.69 -23.74
N ILE A 201 -7.51 -16.67 -23.57
CA ILE A 201 -7.92 -15.83 -24.69
C ILE A 201 -6.93 -14.66 -24.78
N TYR A 202 -6.28 -14.55 -25.94
CA TYR A 202 -5.33 -13.49 -26.23
C TYR A 202 -5.94 -12.48 -27.21
N HIS A 203 -5.97 -11.22 -26.80
CA HIS A 203 -6.38 -10.11 -27.64
C HIS A 203 -5.17 -9.23 -27.95
N GLU A 204 -4.69 -9.30 -29.18
CA GLU A 204 -3.70 -8.35 -29.67
C GLU A 204 -4.42 -7.22 -30.39
N ILE A 205 -4.24 -6.03 -29.89
CA ILE A 205 -4.90 -4.82 -30.37
C ILE A 205 -3.84 -3.93 -30.99
N PRO A 206 -4.03 -3.49 -32.24
CA PRO A 206 -3.01 -2.69 -32.93
C PRO A 206 -2.99 -1.21 -32.53
N ASP A 207 -4.09 -0.71 -31.96
CA ASP A 207 -4.22 0.69 -31.58
C ASP A 207 -4.49 0.90 -30.09
N GLU A 208 -3.84 1.91 -29.53
CA GLU A 208 -3.93 2.24 -28.10
C GLU A 208 -5.32 2.68 -27.64
N ALA A 209 -6.09 3.36 -28.51
CA ALA A 209 -7.44 3.82 -28.18
C ALA A 209 -8.38 2.64 -27.90
N THR A 210 -8.31 1.63 -28.75
CA THR A 210 -9.11 0.41 -28.63
C THR A 210 -8.70 -0.42 -27.43
N VAL A 211 -7.41 -0.48 -27.09
CA VAL A 211 -6.88 -1.23 -25.94
C VAL A 211 -7.58 -0.84 -24.65
N TYR A 212 -7.68 0.45 -24.36
CA TYR A 212 -8.28 0.92 -23.11
C TYR A 212 -9.79 0.67 -23.05
N ARG A 213 -10.51 0.74 -24.17
CA ARG A 213 -11.94 0.40 -24.24
C ARG A 213 -12.17 -1.10 -24.03
N VAL A 214 -11.34 -1.93 -24.65
CA VAL A 214 -11.44 -3.40 -24.49
C VAL A 214 -11.12 -3.80 -23.06
N PHE A 215 -10.11 -3.19 -22.45
CA PHE A 215 -9.77 -3.39 -21.04
C PHE A 215 -10.96 -3.06 -20.13
N GLU A 216 -11.65 -1.93 -20.35
CA GLU A 216 -12.82 -1.53 -19.58
C GLU A 216 -13.96 -2.57 -19.73
N VAL A 217 -14.29 -2.98 -20.95
CA VAL A 217 -15.38 -3.92 -21.22
C VAL A 217 -15.11 -5.30 -20.67
N LEU A 218 -13.89 -5.82 -20.85
CA LEU A 218 -13.53 -7.16 -20.36
C LEU A 218 -13.48 -7.22 -18.82
N ASN A 219 -13.03 -6.14 -18.20
CA ASN A 219 -12.94 -6.07 -16.75
C ASN A 219 -14.27 -5.73 -16.05
N SER A 220 -15.25 -5.15 -16.76
CA SER A 220 -16.57 -4.85 -16.19
C SER A 220 -17.41 -6.11 -15.86
N ARG A 221 -17.04 -7.28 -16.39
CA ARG A 221 -17.86 -8.51 -16.35
C ARG A 221 -17.28 -9.68 -15.55
N GLY A 222 -16.12 -9.57 -14.89
CA GLY A 222 -15.62 -10.80 -14.26
C GLY A 222 -14.41 -10.78 -13.34
N LEU A 223 -13.70 -9.69 -13.18
CA LEU A 223 -12.56 -9.60 -12.24
C LEU A 223 -12.72 -8.37 -11.35
N ASP A 224 -12.27 -8.47 -10.09
CA ASP A 224 -12.16 -7.33 -9.15
C ASP A 224 -11.10 -6.32 -9.62
N VAL A 225 -11.41 -5.58 -10.69
CA VAL A 225 -10.56 -4.47 -11.12
C VAL A 225 -10.71 -3.35 -10.12
N LYS A 226 -9.59 -2.90 -9.59
CA LYS A 226 -9.55 -1.76 -8.67
C LYS A 226 -10.16 -0.52 -9.34
N TRP A 227 -10.94 0.22 -8.59
CA TRP A 227 -11.63 1.39 -9.10
C TRP A 227 -10.68 2.46 -9.66
N ILE A 228 -9.49 2.57 -9.10
CA ILE A 228 -8.45 3.47 -9.60
C ILE A 228 -7.97 3.06 -11.00
N ASP A 229 -7.91 1.76 -11.32
CA ASP A 229 -7.55 1.25 -12.65
C ASP A 229 -8.69 1.48 -13.66
N LYS A 230 -9.96 1.44 -13.21
CA LYS A 230 -11.12 1.82 -14.03
C LYS A 230 -11.06 3.30 -14.42
N LEU A 231 -10.80 4.19 -13.45
CA LEU A 231 -10.63 5.62 -13.75
C LEU A 231 -9.51 5.85 -14.76
N LYS A 232 -8.36 5.19 -14.59
CA LYS A 232 -7.25 5.26 -15.54
C LYS A 232 -7.70 4.94 -16.96
N SER A 233 -8.37 3.79 -17.13
CA SER A 233 -8.81 3.34 -18.46
C SER A 233 -9.75 4.33 -19.11
N GLN A 234 -10.68 4.92 -18.36
CA GLN A 234 -11.63 5.90 -18.87
C GLN A 234 -10.96 7.24 -19.23
N LEU A 235 -10.01 7.73 -18.41
CA LEU A 235 -9.26 8.95 -18.75
C LEU A 235 -8.37 8.75 -19.98
N MET A 236 -7.71 7.60 -20.09
CA MET A 236 -6.93 7.26 -21.27
C MET A 236 -7.81 7.14 -22.51
N ALA A 237 -8.94 6.46 -22.43
CA ALA A 237 -9.90 6.37 -23.53
C ALA A 237 -10.38 7.77 -23.99
N SER A 238 -10.64 8.68 -23.05
CA SER A 238 -11.03 10.07 -23.34
C SER A 238 -9.95 10.83 -24.12
N LEU A 239 -8.65 10.63 -23.80
CA LEU A 239 -7.57 11.23 -24.59
C LEU A 239 -7.57 10.74 -26.04
N PHE A 240 -7.82 9.45 -26.28
CA PHE A 240 -7.86 8.92 -27.63
C PHE A 240 -9.12 9.31 -28.40
N GLU A 241 -10.24 9.48 -27.73
CA GLU A 241 -11.52 9.80 -28.36
C GLU A 241 -11.67 11.29 -28.70
N TYR A 242 -11.21 12.17 -27.82
CA TYR A 242 -11.51 13.60 -27.92
C TYR A 242 -10.33 14.49 -28.24
N VAL A 243 -9.08 13.97 -28.18
CA VAL A 243 -7.87 14.77 -28.43
C VAL A 243 -7.34 14.52 -29.82
N GLU A 244 -7.06 15.62 -30.53
CA GLU A 244 -6.49 15.58 -31.88
C GLU A 244 -5.13 14.86 -31.93
N PRO A 245 -4.83 14.09 -32.98
CA PRO A 245 -3.61 13.29 -33.08
C PRO A 245 -2.31 14.06 -32.82
N GLY A 246 -2.23 15.32 -33.22
CA GLY A 246 -1.01 16.15 -33.08
C GLY A 246 -0.62 16.45 -31.63
N THR A 247 -1.60 16.56 -30.72
CA THR A 247 -1.38 16.86 -29.30
C THR A 247 -1.57 15.62 -28.41
N ARG A 248 -2.17 14.57 -28.95
CA ARG A 248 -2.54 13.36 -28.22
C ARG A 248 -1.33 12.63 -27.64
N GLN A 249 -0.28 12.47 -28.43
CA GLN A 249 0.90 11.70 -28.01
C GLN A 249 1.55 12.30 -26.76
N GLU A 250 1.69 13.61 -26.73
CA GLU A 250 2.26 14.34 -25.59
C GLU A 250 1.37 14.18 -24.35
N ALA A 251 0.05 14.35 -24.49
CA ALA A 251 -0.92 14.18 -23.41
C ALA A 251 -0.96 12.75 -22.86
N VAL A 252 -0.80 11.74 -23.71
CA VAL A 252 -0.72 10.33 -23.33
C VAL A 252 0.54 10.08 -22.50
N VAL A 253 1.71 10.54 -22.95
CA VAL A 253 2.98 10.39 -22.23
C VAL A 253 2.90 11.09 -20.86
N GLU A 254 2.33 12.28 -20.78
CA GLU A 254 2.13 13.00 -19.53
C GLU A 254 1.22 12.21 -18.57
N MET A 255 0.08 11.72 -19.05
CA MET A 255 -0.85 10.91 -18.26
C MET A 255 -0.20 9.60 -17.78
N GLN A 256 0.56 8.92 -18.63
CA GLN A 256 1.34 7.75 -18.25
C GLN A 256 2.33 8.06 -17.12
N GLY A 257 2.97 9.23 -17.16
CA GLY A 257 3.82 9.75 -16.08
C GLY A 257 3.08 9.88 -14.74
N TYR A 258 1.85 10.42 -14.74
CA TYR A 258 1.04 10.50 -13.52
C TYR A 258 0.73 9.11 -12.95
N TRP A 259 0.33 8.15 -13.79
CA TRP A 259 0.03 6.79 -13.34
C TRP A 259 1.26 6.04 -12.82
N ARG A 260 2.41 6.23 -13.43
CA ARG A 260 3.69 5.71 -12.91
C ARG A 260 3.95 6.21 -11.49
N ASP A 261 3.80 7.51 -11.24
CA ASP A 261 4.02 8.11 -9.92
C ASP A 261 2.98 7.65 -8.90
N ILE A 262 1.71 7.52 -9.31
CA ILE A 262 0.61 6.97 -8.49
C ILE A 262 0.96 5.54 -8.05
N TYR A 263 1.27 4.65 -8.98
CA TYR A 263 1.57 3.25 -8.63
C TYR A 263 2.85 3.11 -7.82
N ARG A 264 3.86 3.94 -8.06
CA ARG A 264 5.07 4.00 -7.22
C ARG A 264 4.74 4.36 -5.78
N THR A 265 3.87 5.34 -5.56
CA THR A 265 3.44 5.75 -4.21
C THR A 265 2.57 4.69 -3.53
N LEU A 266 1.64 4.09 -4.26
CA LEU A 266 0.75 3.06 -3.72
C LEU A 266 1.50 1.77 -3.37
N GLY A 267 2.53 1.41 -4.14
CA GLY A 267 3.21 0.13 -3.98
C GLY A 267 2.20 -1.02 -4.02
N GLN A 268 2.09 -1.78 -2.91
CA GLN A 268 1.12 -2.87 -2.75
C GLN A 268 -0.19 -2.45 -2.06
N ARG A 269 -0.25 -1.21 -1.56
CA ARG A 269 -1.37 -0.69 -0.78
C ARG A 269 -2.51 -0.22 -1.68
N GLY A 270 -3.22 -1.17 -2.30
CA GLY A 270 -4.37 -0.85 -3.14
C GLY A 270 -5.55 -0.20 -2.40
N ASP A 271 -5.64 -0.40 -1.10
CA ASP A 271 -6.57 0.27 -0.19
C ASP A 271 -6.39 1.80 -0.19
N LEU A 272 -5.14 2.27 -0.25
CA LEU A 272 -4.84 3.71 -0.35
C LEU A 272 -5.25 4.30 -1.71
N GLY A 273 -5.24 3.50 -2.78
CA GLY A 273 -5.72 3.91 -4.10
C GLY A 273 -7.21 4.20 -4.10
N ASP A 274 -8.02 3.33 -3.49
CA ASP A 274 -9.45 3.51 -3.35
C ASP A 274 -9.79 4.68 -2.42
N GLU A 275 -9.03 4.87 -1.34
CA GLU A 275 -9.17 6.03 -0.46
C GLU A 275 -8.88 7.33 -1.22
N ALA A 276 -7.76 7.43 -1.90
CA ALA A 276 -7.38 8.61 -2.68
C ALA A 276 -8.39 8.93 -3.79
N LEU A 277 -8.89 7.91 -4.48
CA LEU A 277 -9.93 8.05 -5.50
C LEU A 277 -11.20 8.68 -4.91
N ARG A 278 -11.69 8.15 -3.79
CA ARG A 278 -12.88 8.66 -3.09
C ARG A 278 -12.68 10.11 -2.61
N PHE A 279 -11.51 10.42 -2.10
CA PHE A 279 -11.15 11.77 -1.65
C PHE A 279 -11.13 12.75 -2.83
N THR A 280 -10.47 12.39 -3.93
CA THR A 280 -10.42 13.20 -5.15
C THR A 280 -11.82 13.46 -5.68
N GLY A 281 -12.66 12.41 -5.83
CA GLY A 281 -14.04 12.56 -6.27
C GLY A 281 -14.87 13.45 -5.36
N THR A 282 -14.68 13.36 -4.05
CA THR A 282 -15.38 14.20 -3.06
C THR A 282 -14.98 15.68 -3.21
N PHE A 283 -13.71 15.98 -3.50
CA PHE A 283 -13.24 17.34 -3.75
C PHE A 283 -13.74 17.95 -5.06
N TYR A 284 -14.14 17.12 -6.03
CA TYR A 284 -14.61 17.56 -7.35
C TYR A 284 -16.11 17.83 -7.42
N LEU A 285 -16.86 17.68 -6.31
CA LEU A 285 -18.27 18.01 -6.28
C LEU A 285 -18.50 19.53 -6.42
N ASP A 286 -19.61 19.91 -7.05
CA ASP A 286 -20.01 21.32 -7.21
C ASP A 286 -20.66 21.91 -5.94
N TRP A 287 -20.97 21.07 -4.97
CA TRP A 287 -21.61 21.44 -3.69
C TRP A 287 -20.80 20.88 -2.51
N GLU A 288 -21.01 21.45 -1.33
CA GLU A 288 -20.38 20.99 -0.10
C GLU A 288 -20.98 19.66 0.36
N PRO A 289 -20.21 18.55 0.30
CA PRO A 289 -20.71 17.24 0.67
C PRO A 289 -20.75 17.05 2.18
N ARG A 290 -21.63 16.13 2.62
CA ARG A 290 -21.69 15.68 4.00
C ARG A 290 -21.23 14.23 4.20
N ARG A 291 -20.75 13.60 3.15
CA ARG A 291 -20.19 12.24 3.15
C ARG A 291 -19.11 12.12 2.08
N ILE A 292 -18.17 11.21 2.29
CA ILE A 292 -17.18 10.84 1.28
C ILE A 292 -17.89 9.99 0.22
N LEU A 293 -17.64 10.25 -1.05
CA LEU A 293 -18.19 9.46 -2.17
C LEU A 293 -17.77 7.98 -2.09
N GLY A 294 -18.60 7.11 -2.65
CA GLY A 294 -18.23 5.74 -3.00
C GLY A 294 -17.23 5.73 -4.16
N GLN A 295 -16.58 4.58 -4.39
CA GLN A 295 -15.59 4.46 -5.48
C GLN A 295 -16.23 4.68 -6.85
N GLU A 296 -17.42 4.09 -7.11
CA GLU A 296 -18.15 4.21 -8.36
C GLU A 296 -18.55 5.67 -8.63
N ASP A 297 -19.20 6.32 -7.66
CA ASP A 297 -19.61 7.71 -7.76
C ASP A 297 -18.39 8.64 -8.01
N ALA A 298 -17.28 8.35 -7.37
CA ALA A 298 -16.03 9.10 -7.55
C ALA A 298 -15.49 8.96 -8.98
N VAL A 299 -15.47 7.74 -9.56
CA VAL A 299 -15.05 7.53 -10.95
C VAL A 299 -15.97 8.29 -11.90
N VAL A 300 -17.27 8.12 -11.77
CA VAL A 300 -18.27 8.79 -12.64
C VAL A 300 -18.13 10.31 -12.56
N GLY A 301 -17.99 10.86 -11.36
CA GLY A 301 -17.81 12.31 -11.15
C GLY A 301 -16.51 12.84 -11.76
N LEU A 302 -15.39 12.14 -11.55
CA LEU A 302 -14.08 12.53 -12.08
C LEU A 302 -14.02 12.46 -13.60
N VAL A 303 -14.58 11.41 -14.23
CA VAL A 303 -14.66 11.30 -15.69
C VAL A 303 -15.55 12.40 -16.28
N SER A 304 -16.68 12.68 -15.65
CA SER A 304 -17.55 13.80 -16.06
C SER A 304 -16.80 15.14 -15.98
N SER A 305 -16.05 15.38 -14.91
CA SER A 305 -15.26 16.61 -14.71
C SER A 305 -14.07 16.72 -15.67
N ALA A 306 -13.46 15.58 -16.02
CA ALA A 306 -12.40 15.53 -17.03
C ALA A 306 -12.92 16.00 -18.40
N GLY A 307 -14.14 15.69 -18.76
CA GLY A 307 -14.78 16.12 -20.01
C GLY A 307 -13.97 15.70 -21.24
N ARG A 308 -13.82 16.64 -22.21
CA ARG A 308 -13.23 16.33 -23.52
C ARG A 308 -11.96 17.15 -23.85
N LYS A 309 -11.43 17.89 -22.90
CA LYS A 309 -10.26 18.76 -23.11
C LYS A 309 -9.02 18.19 -22.43
N VAL A 310 -7.88 18.23 -23.13
CA VAL A 310 -6.59 17.75 -22.58
C VAL A 310 -6.31 18.34 -21.20
N ALA A 311 -6.46 19.65 -21.03
CA ALA A 311 -6.15 20.33 -19.78
C ALA A 311 -7.00 19.85 -18.59
N THR A 312 -8.30 19.56 -18.79
CA THR A 312 -9.18 19.07 -17.72
C THR A 312 -8.94 17.59 -17.43
N ILE A 313 -8.64 16.78 -18.44
CA ILE A 313 -8.26 15.37 -18.27
C ILE A 313 -6.92 15.28 -17.50
N ALA A 314 -5.91 16.05 -17.91
CA ALA A 314 -4.62 16.12 -17.24
C ALA A 314 -4.74 16.62 -15.79
N LYS A 315 -5.63 17.61 -15.54
CA LYS A 315 -5.89 18.12 -14.19
C LYS A 315 -6.41 17.04 -13.26
N VAL A 316 -7.36 16.19 -13.68
CA VAL A 316 -7.85 15.05 -12.87
C VAL A 316 -6.70 14.11 -12.53
N GLY A 317 -5.82 13.79 -13.49
CA GLY A 317 -4.65 12.95 -13.26
C GLY A 317 -3.66 13.55 -12.26
N THR A 318 -3.38 14.85 -12.41
CA THR A 318 -2.49 15.59 -11.51
C THR A 318 -3.04 15.67 -10.09
N ASP A 319 -4.33 15.99 -9.93
CA ASP A 319 -4.97 16.11 -8.63
C ASP A 319 -5.05 14.75 -7.93
N LEU A 320 -5.42 13.69 -8.65
CA LEU A 320 -5.39 12.33 -8.11
C LEU A 320 -3.99 11.94 -7.64
N LYS A 321 -2.95 12.22 -8.45
CA LYS A 321 -1.55 11.97 -8.05
C LYS A 321 -1.21 12.70 -6.75
N ALA A 322 -1.57 13.98 -6.63
CA ALA A 322 -1.32 14.78 -5.43
C ALA A 322 -2.04 14.19 -4.20
N VAL A 323 -3.32 13.79 -4.35
CA VAL A 323 -4.08 13.15 -3.27
C VAL A 323 -3.45 11.82 -2.86
N VAL A 324 -3.03 10.98 -3.82
CA VAL A 324 -2.32 9.71 -3.54
C VAL A 324 -1.05 9.95 -2.75
N GLN A 325 -0.26 10.97 -3.11
CA GLN A 325 0.96 11.32 -2.41
C GLN A 325 0.68 11.79 -0.97
N ALA A 326 -0.35 12.63 -0.76
CA ALA A 326 -0.74 13.10 0.56
C ALA A 326 -1.25 11.96 1.45
N VAL A 327 -2.11 11.08 0.92
CA VAL A 327 -2.60 9.87 1.62
C VAL A 327 -1.44 8.92 1.94
N GLY A 328 -0.52 8.72 1.00
CA GLY A 328 0.69 7.92 1.20
C GLY A 328 1.58 8.48 2.33
N LYS A 329 1.83 9.79 2.32
CA LYS A 329 2.60 10.48 3.36
C LYS A 329 1.93 10.35 4.74
N LEU A 330 0.61 10.54 4.82
CA LEU A 330 -0.15 10.38 6.06
C LEU A 330 -0.08 8.94 6.59
N ASN A 331 -0.20 7.95 5.70
CA ASN A 331 -0.17 6.54 6.09
C ASN A 331 1.24 6.07 6.49
N SER A 332 2.32 6.64 5.94
CA SER A 332 3.69 6.30 6.31
C SER A 332 4.09 6.83 7.69
N ASN A 333 3.34 7.80 8.24
CA ASN A 333 3.59 8.34 9.56
C ASN A 333 2.99 7.45 10.65
N SER A 334 3.78 6.52 11.15
CA SER A 334 3.37 5.55 12.18
C SER A 334 2.88 6.22 13.47
N ARG A 335 3.38 7.41 13.81
CA ARG A 335 2.97 8.19 14.97
C ARG A 335 1.48 8.55 14.92
N LEU A 336 0.96 8.84 13.73
CA LEU A 336 -0.43 9.28 13.55
C LEU A 336 -1.45 8.14 13.46
N ARG A 337 -1.06 6.87 13.63
CA ARG A 337 -1.99 5.73 13.52
C ARG A 337 -3.20 5.86 14.45
N ALA A 338 -2.99 6.27 15.70
CA ALA A 338 -4.07 6.48 16.66
C ALA A 338 -5.09 7.54 16.21
N VAL A 339 -4.65 8.54 15.43
CA VAL A 339 -5.48 9.65 14.94
C VAL A 339 -6.08 9.34 13.58
N THR A 340 -5.41 8.54 12.75
CA THR A 340 -5.79 8.25 11.36
C THR A 340 -6.73 7.05 11.20
N LYS A 341 -7.29 6.50 12.26
CA LYS A 341 -8.26 5.39 12.22
C LYS A 341 -9.58 5.77 11.53
N VAL A 342 -9.92 7.05 11.52
CA VAL A 342 -11.20 7.58 11.05
C VAL A 342 -11.04 8.22 9.67
N LEU A 343 -11.74 7.67 8.66
CA LEU A 343 -11.57 8.05 7.26
C LEU A 343 -11.83 9.53 6.97
N HIS A 344 -12.90 10.10 7.52
CA HIS A 344 -13.23 11.52 7.30
C HIS A 344 -12.26 12.48 8.04
N ALA A 345 -11.63 12.04 9.11
CA ALA A 345 -10.55 12.81 9.73
C ALA A 345 -9.30 12.82 8.83
N ARG A 346 -8.97 11.67 8.18
CA ARG A 346 -7.90 11.60 7.19
C ARG A 346 -8.13 12.53 6.00
N LEU A 347 -9.39 12.68 5.56
CA LEU A 347 -9.75 13.59 4.46
C LEU A 347 -9.37 15.04 4.79
N VAL A 348 -9.60 15.51 6.03
CA VAL A 348 -9.20 16.87 6.46
C VAL A 348 -7.69 17.04 6.46
N ALA A 349 -6.94 16.10 7.03
CA ALA A 349 -5.47 16.15 6.99
C ALA A 349 -4.94 16.17 5.55
N THR A 350 -5.52 15.34 4.66
CA THR A 350 -5.19 15.32 3.24
C THR A 350 -5.47 16.68 2.58
N ALA A 351 -6.62 17.30 2.87
CA ALA A 351 -6.97 18.61 2.33
C ALA A 351 -6.00 19.71 2.78
N ILE A 352 -5.56 19.70 4.06
CA ILE A 352 -4.56 20.64 4.58
C ILE A 352 -3.24 20.49 3.82
N MET A 353 -2.74 19.27 3.66
CA MET A 353 -1.48 18.99 2.94
C MET A 353 -1.52 19.42 1.46
N LEU A 354 -2.69 19.39 0.83
CA LEU A 354 -2.87 19.75 -0.59
C LEU A 354 -2.95 21.25 -0.83
N ARG A 355 -3.15 22.06 0.22
CA ARG A 355 -3.32 23.51 0.08
C ARG A 355 -2.03 24.28 -0.19
N GLY A 356 -0.87 23.68 0.11
CA GLY A 356 0.43 24.32 -0.11
C GLY A 356 0.68 25.49 0.84
N PHE A 357 0.22 25.40 2.09
CA PHE A 357 0.61 26.33 3.14
C PHE A 357 2.13 26.28 3.38
N ASP A 358 2.68 27.34 3.93
CA ASP A 358 4.06 27.25 4.43
C ASP A 358 4.17 26.22 5.57
N THR A 359 5.38 25.71 5.80
CA THR A 359 5.63 24.62 6.74
C THR A 359 5.13 24.92 8.16
N THR A 360 5.23 26.16 8.62
CA THR A 360 4.81 26.55 9.96
C THR A 360 3.30 26.47 10.08
N THR A 361 2.58 27.07 9.13
CA THR A 361 1.11 27.06 9.04
C THR A 361 0.58 25.64 8.85
N GLU A 362 1.17 24.84 7.96
CA GLU A 362 0.76 23.44 7.76
C GLU A 362 0.89 22.63 9.07
N ASN A 363 2.02 22.77 9.79
CA ASN A 363 2.24 22.08 11.05
C ASN A 363 1.26 22.53 12.14
N GLU A 364 0.92 23.80 12.21
CA GLU A 364 -0.07 24.32 13.14
C GLU A 364 -1.46 23.73 12.89
N LEU A 365 -1.90 23.73 11.62
CA LEU A 365 -3.19 23.17 11.20
C LEU A 365 -3.27 21.66 11.45
N LEU A 366 -2.23 20.90 11.07
CA LEU A 366 -2.17 19.47 11.33
C LEU A 366 -2.10 19.17 12.83
N GLY A 367 -1.43 20.00 13.63
CA GLY A 367 -1.40 19.87 15.08
C GLY A 367 -2.78 20.12 15.71
N ALA A 368 -3.52 21.11 15.23
CA ALA A 368 -4.89 21.36 15.67
C ALA A 368 -5.84 20.22 15.29
N TRP A 369 -5.76 19.74 14.04
CA TRP A 369 -6.50 18.57 13.57
C TRP A 369 -6.19 17.32 14.41
N GLU A 370 -4.91 17.05 14.70
CA GLU A 370 -4.43 15.93 15.50
C GLU A 370 -5.03 15.96 16.91
N ARG A 371 -4.96 17.11 17.59
CA ARG A 371 -5.52 17.29 18.93
C ARG A 371 -7.03 17.09 18.97
N VAL A 372 -7.77 17.73 18.07
CA VAL A 372 -9.23 17.63 18.03
C VAL A 372 -9.67 16.20 17.72
N THR A 373 -9.03 15.55 16.75
CA THR A 373 -9.37 14.17 16.33
C THR A 373 -9.08 13.17 17.44
N PHE A 374 -7.91 13.24 18.09
CA PHE A 374 -7.56 12.35 19.21
C PHE A 374 -8.51 12.55 20.40
N ARG A 375 -8.85 13.80 20.70
CA ARG A 375 -9.80 14.11 21.78
C ARG A 375 -11.19 13.53 21.53
N ILE A 376 -11.71 13.61 20.30
CA ILE A 376 -13.05 13.08 19.97
C ILE A 376 -13.05 11.56 19.94
N PHE A 377 -12.15 10.94 19.18
CA PHE A 377 -12.27 9.52 18.83
C PHE A 377 -11.49 8.60 19.78
N SER A 378 -10.37 9.05 20.31
CA SER A 378 -9.54 8.22 21.20
C SER A 378 -9.85 8.48 22.67
N LEU A 379 -9.84 9.74 23.13
CA LEU A 379 -10.16 10.06 24.51
C LEU A 379 -11.67 10.06 24.78
N GLY A 380 -12.46 10.60 23.86
CA GLY A 380 -13.93 10.65 24.00
C GLY A 380 -14.66 9.40 23.58
N GLY A 381 -13.97 8.43 22.99
CA GLY A 381 -14.54 7.14 22.59
C GLY A 381 -15.66 7.25 21.55
N ALA A 382 -15.70 8.31 20.76
CA ALA A 382 -16.74 8.51 19.77
C ALA A 382 -16.69 7.45 18.67
N ASP A 383 -17.87 7.01 18.22
CA ASP A 383 -17.98 6.08 17.07
C ASP A 383 -17.36 6.68 15.81
N ALA A 384 -16.76 5.83 14.98
CA ALA A 384 -16.11 6.24 13.72
C ALA A 384 -17.06 6.90 12.69
N ARG A 385 -18.37 6.91 12.93
CA ARG A 385 -19.37 7.62 12.10
C ARG A 385 -19.75 8.99 12.65
N HIS A 386 -19.21 9.35 13.82
CA HIS A 386 -19.49 10.63 14.44
C HIS A 386 -18.83 11.79 13.68
N LYS A 387 -19.50 12.94 13.61
CA LYS A 387 -18.99 14.18 12.97
C LYS A 387 -18.58 14.04 11.48
N VAL A 388 -19.10 13.04 10.77
CA VAL A 388 -18.76 12.81 9.34
C VAL A 388 -19.05 14.05 8.50
N GLY A 389 -20.23 14.66 8.65
CA GLY A 389 -20.65 15.80 7.84
C GLY A 389 -19.77 17.03 8.08
N GLU A 390 -19.38 17.27 9.31
CA GLU A 390 -18.54 18.40 9.71
C GLU A 390 -17.12 18.27 9.17
N TYR A 391 -16.49 17.10 9.34
CA TYR A 391 -15.15 16.85 8.80
C TYR A 391 -15.13 16.89 7.28
N VAL A 392 -16.11 16.25 6.61
CA VAL A 392 -16.17 16.22 5.14
C VAL A 392 -16.43 17.61 4.58
N GLY A 393 -17.35 18.37 5.17
CA GLY A 393 -17.60 19.76 4.80
C GLY A 393 -16.38 20.65 4.98
N LEU A 394 -15.66 20.51 6.11
CA LEU A 394 -14.41 21.24 6.36
C LEU A 394 -13.35 20.90 5.29
N ALA A 395 -13.11 19.62 5.04
CA ALA A 395 -12.12 19.20 4.03
C ALA A 395 -12.43 19.77 2.64
N TYR A 396 -13.71 19.76 2.25
CA TYR A 396 -14.17 20.35 1.00
C TYR A 396 -13.91 21.86 0.96
N ARG A 397 -14.24 22.61 2.03
CA ARG A 397 -13.98 24.05 2.09
C ARG A 397 -12.48 24.37 2.04
N ILE A 398 -11.66 23.56 2.70
CA ILE A 398 -10.20 23.69 2.63
C ILE A 398 -9.71 23.55 1.19
N TYR A 399 -10.05 22.47 0.52
CA TYR A 399 -9.52 22.15 -0.80
C TYR A 399 -10.20 22.94 -1.93
N ALA A 400 -11.54 22.86 -2.03
CA ALA A 400 -12.29 23.39 -3.16
C ALA A 400 -12.56 24.90 -3.06
N ARG A 401 -12.77 25.44 -1.84
CA ARG A 401 -13.04 26.86 -1.62
C ARG A 401 -11.83 27.66 -1.17
N GLY A 402 -10.76 27.00 -0.77
CA GLY A 402 -9.51 27.64 -0.42
C GLY A 402 -9.59 28.58 0.78
N ILE A 403 -10.36 28.18 1.83
CA ILE A 403 -10.51 28.97 3.06
C ILE A 403 -9.14 29.23 3.73
N ARG A 404 -9.07 30.29 4.54
CA ARG A 404 -7.84 30.69 5.21
C ARG A 404 -7.51 29.79 6.40
N ALA A 405 -6.25 29.82 6.84
CA ALA A 405 -5.77 29.03 7.97
C ALA A 405 -6.56 29.30 9.27
N GLU A 406 -6.88 30.57 9.55
CA GLU A 406 -7.64 30.99 10.73
C GLU A 406 -9.06 30.39 10.71
N ASP A 407 -9.70 30.35 9.55
CA ASP A 407 -11.04 29.77 9.37
C ASP A 407 -11.00 28.25 9.60
N ILE A 408 -9.92 27.57 9.18
CA ILE A 408 -9.71 26.13 9.44
C ILE A 408 -9.55 25.84 10.92
N LEU A 409 -8.76 26.66 11.64
CA LEU A 409 -8.57 26.52 13.08
C LEU A 409 -9.88 26.70 13.84
N GLU A 410 -10.70 27.70 13.45
CA GLU A 410 -12.00 27.93 14.06
C GLU A 410 -12.98 26.79 13.77
N ASP A 411 -13.03 26.28 12.54
CA ASP A 411 -13.88 25.13 12.20
C ASP A 411 -13.48 23.88 13.00
N LEU A 412 -12.18 23.61 13.16
CA LEU A 412 -11.70 22.51 14.00
C LEU A 412 -12.10 22.70 15.46
N ARG A 413 -12.03 23.94 16.00
CA ARG A 413 -12.48 24.27 17.34
C ARG A 413 -13.98 23.99 17.50
N VAL A 414 -14.79 24.37 16.52
CA VAL A 414 -16.24 24.13 16.51
C VAL A 414 -16.56 22.64 16.46
N ILE A 415 -15.85 21.86 15.63
CA ILE A 415 -16.01 20.40 15.55
C ILE A 415 -15.76 19.74 16.91
N GLY A 416 -14.75 20.23 17.66
CA GLY A 416 -14.38 19.70 18.96
C GLY A 416 -15.16 20.28 20.15
N ALA A 417 -16.07 21.24 19.94
CA ALA A 417 -16.67 22.02 21.02
C ALA A 417 -17.49 21.19 22.04
N ASP A 418 -18.13 20.11 21.57
CA ASP A 418 -18.94 19.22 22.42
C ASP A 418 -18.06 18.26 23.25
N TYR A 419 -16.80 18.11 22.88
CA TYR A 419 -15.82 17.19 23.48
C TYR A 419 -14.84 17.96 24.38
N LYS A 420 -15.35 18.57 25.44
CA LYS A 420 -14.51 19.26 26.44
C LYS A 420 -13.76 18.22 27.25
N ILE A 421 -12.43 18.35 27.33
CA ILE A 421 -11.56 17.34 27.96
C ILE A 421 -11.94 17.10 29.42
N GLU A 422 -12.32 18.14 30.15
CA GLU A 422 -12.72 18.08 31.56
C GLU A 422 -14.05 17.34 31.78
N LYS A 423 -14.85 17.14 30.72
CA LYS A 423 -16.07 16.33 30.76
C LYS A 423 -15.85 14.89 30.33
N ILE A 424 -14.81 14.66 29.53
CA ILE A 424 -14.41 13.34 29.06
C ILE A 424 -13.64 12.63 30.17
N ILE A 425 -12.63 13.29 30.71
CA ILE A 425 -11.74 12.77 31.74
C ILE A 425 -12.12 13.43 33.06
N THR A 426 -13.06 12.80 33.75
CA THR A 426 -13.66 13.35 34.99
C THR A 426 -12.83 13.09 36.24
N GLY A 427 -11.92 12.11 36.16
CA GLY A 427 -11.05 11.74 37.28
C GLY A 427 -9.96 10.76 36.90
N PRO A 428 -9.05 10.45 37.83
CA PRO A 428 -7.95 9.52 37.57
C PRO A 428 -8.40 8.07 37.30
N GLU A 429 -9.60 7.68 37.72
CA GLU A 429 -10.19 6.35 37.44
C GLU A 429 -10.42 6.10 35.95
N TYR A 430 -10.45 7.13 35.12
CA TYR A 430 -10.46 7.00 33.65
C TYR A 430 -9.26 6.19 33.14
N TRP A 431 -8.18 6.15 33.90
CA TRP A 431 -6.91 5.57 33.53
C TRP A 431 -6.63 4.19 34.15
N ASP A 432 -7.60 3.59 34.82
CA ASP A 432 -7.40 2.32 35.55
C ASP A 432 -7.11 1.13 34.63
N ASN A 433 -7.55 1.19 33.35
CA ASN A 433 -7.20 0.20 32.34
C ASN A 433 -6.89 0.87 30.99
N CYS A 434 -5.61 1.14 30.74
CA CYS A 434 -5.10 1.72 29.49
C CYS A 434 -4.42 0.72 28.56
N TYR A 435 -4.39 -0.56 28.95
CA TYR A 435 -3.71 -1.58 28.15
C TYR A 435 -4.67 -2.35 27.24
N GLU A 436 -5.79 -2.80 27.75
CA GLU A 436 -6.74 -3.62 27.02
C GLU A 436 -7.53 -2.79 26.00
N GLY A 437 -7.32 -3.11 24.69
CA GLY A 437 -8.03 -2.46 23.59
C GLY A 437 -7.61 -1.02 23.28
N TRP A 438 -6.61 -0.44 23.99
CA TRP A 438 -6.19 0.95 23.84
C TRP A 438 -4.67 1.14 23.62
N THR A 439 -3.97 0.09 23.22
CA THR A 439 -2.50 0.07 23.13
C THR A 439 -1.92 1.05 22.10
N GLU A 440 -2.60 1.28 20.96
CA GLU A 440 -2.17 2.24 19.95
C GLU A 440 -2.31 3.69 20.44
N GLU A 441 -3.42 3.99 21.09
CA GLU A 441 -3.70 5.29 21.70
C GLU A 441 -2.75 5.58 22.87
N LEU A 442 -2.49 4.57 23.70
CA LEU A 442 -1.54 4.65 24.82
C LEU A 442 -0.12 4.98 24.31
N ARG A 443 0.34 4.27 23.27
CA ARG A 443 1.63 4.55 22.65
C ARG A 443 1.72 6.00 22.16
N TYR A 444 0.67 6.47 21.50
CA TYR A 444 0.59 7.85 21.03
C TYR A 444 0.57 8.85 22.20
N LEU A 445 -0.23 8.60 23.24
CA LEU A 445 -0.33 9.46 24.43
C LEU A 445 1.03 9.58 25.13
N LEU A 446 1.70 8.46 25.38
CA LEU A 446 3.02 8.45 26.04
C LEU A 446 4.10 9.08 25.18
N TYR A 447 4.00 8.98 23.84
CA TYR A 447 4.87 9.73 22.93
C TYR A 447 4.70 11.25 23.10
N ARG A 448 3.43 11.73 23.14
CA ARG A 448 3.13 13.15 23.34
C ARG A 448 3.61 13.63 24.72
N TYR A 449 3.50 12.76 25.72
CA TYR A 449 4.02 13.05 27.07
C TYR A 449 5.55 13.16 27.06
N ASP A 450 6.24 12.29 26.35
CA ASP A 450 7.71 12.33 26.18
C ASP A 450 8.14 13.62 25.44
N GLU A 451 7.40 14.05 24.40
CA GLU A 451 7.60 15.34 23.73
C GLU A 451 7.46 16.52 24.69
N HIS A 452 6.45 16.47 25.57
CA HIS A 452 6.25 17.49 26.60
C HIS A 452 7.41 17.56 27.59
N LEU A 453 7.83 16.42 28.10
CA LEU A 453 8.99 16.34 29.02
C LEU A 453 10.28 16.82 28.35
N ALA A 454 10.52 16.48 27.10
CA ALA A 454 11.66 16.93 26.31
C ALA A 454 11.68 18.47 26.20
N LYS A 455 10.53 19.07 25.92
CA LYS A 455 10.37 20.52 25.86
C LYS A 455 10.63 21.20 27.20
N LEU A 456 10.12 20.65 28.30
CA LEU A 456 10.34 21.18 29.65
C LEU A 456 11.82 21.08 30.06
N ALA A 457 12.47 19.99 29.73
CA ALA A 457 13.88 19.76 30.04
C ALA A 457 14.85 20.50 29.11
N GLY A 458 14.36 21.11 28.00
CA GLY A 458 15.21 21.70 26.97
C GLY A 458 16.09 20.67 26.26
N GLN A 459 15.65 19.41 26.21
CA GLN A 459 16.40 18.29 25.62
C GLN A 459 15.72 17.80 24.33
N PRO A 460 16.48 17.26 23.37
CA PRO A 460 15.87 16.67 22.19
C PRO A 460 15.14 15.37 22.53
N LEU A 461 14.03 15.12 21.84
CA LEU A 461 13.33 13.84 21.90
C LEU A 461 14.22 12.71 21.35
N SER A 462 14.17 11.54 21.96
CA SER A 462 14.94 10.36 21.53
C SER A 462 14.33 9.67 20.31
N PHE A 463 14.44 10.30 19.11
CA PHE A 463 13.91 9.75 17.87
C PHE A 463 14.43 8.34 17.57
N LEU A 464 15.69 8.03 17.91
CA LEU A 464 16.23 6.69 17.67
C LEU A 464 15.46 5.59 18.41
N GLN A 465 15.04 5.83 19.64
CA GLN A 465 14.28 4.86 20.44
C GLN A 465 12.81 4.81 19.99
N TRP A 466 12.21 5.97 19.76
CA TRP A 466 10.84 6.04 19.25
C TRP A 466 10.69 5.41 17.87
N ASN A 467 11.65 5.55 16.97
CA ASN A 467 11.62 4.88 15.67
C ASN A 467 11.58 3.35 15.83
N LYS A 468 12.30 2.76 16.79
CA LYS A 468 12.23 1.32 17.07
C LYS A 468 10.85 0.91 17.61
N ILE A 469 10.24 1.76 18.43
CA ILE A 469 8.90 1.55 18.99
C ILE A 469 7.84 1.58 17.87
N TRP A 470 7.93 2.53 16.93
CA TRP A 470 6.96 2.67 15.84
C TRP A 470 6.99 1.55 14.81
N LEU A 471 8.08 0.79 14.69
CA LEU A 471 8.22 -0.31 13.73
C LEU A 471 7.44 -1.57 14.12
N GLU A 472 7.07 -1.71 15.39
CA GLU A 472 6.47 -2.91 15.94
C GLU A 472 5.02 -2.69 16.38
N GLU A 473 4.32 -3.80 16.66
CA GLU A 473 3.00 -3.75 17.28
C GLU A 473 3.05 -3.02 18.63
N PRO A 474 2.05 -2.17 18.96
CA PRO A 474 2.07 -1.34 20.17
C PRO A 474 2.34 -2.13 21.44
N SER A 475 1.68 -3.26 21.64
CA SER A 475 1.80 -4.12 22.82
C SER A 475 3.23 -4.59 23.11
N ARG A 476 4.06 -4.75 22.06
CA ARG A 476 5.46 -5.19 22.22
C ARG A 476 6.37 -4.14 22.84
N SER A 477 5.95 -2.89 22.79
CA SER A 477 6.71 -1.73 23.30
C SER A 477 6.17 -1.16 24.60
N ILE A 478 5.03 -1.66 25.08
CA ILE A 478 4.43 -1.26 26.35
C ILE A 478 5.00 -2.15 27.46
N GLU A 479 5.70 -1.53 28.37
CA GLU A 479 6.27 -2.15 29.56
C GLU A 479 5.34 -1.99 30.75
N HIS A 480 5.09 -3.09 31.46
CA HIS A 480 4.44 -3.09 32.78
C HIS A 480 5.51 -2.98 33.86
N ILE A 481 5.61 -1.85 34.53
CA ILE A 481 6.62 -1.59 35.56
C ILE A 481 6.49 -2.62 36.67
N THR A 482 5.31 -2.74 37.30
CA THR A 482 4.92 -3.93 38.08
C THR A 482 4.44 -5.00 37.10
N PRO A 483 5.08 -6.18 37.04
CA PRO A 483 4.75 -7.21 36.06
C PRO A 483 3.29 -7.66 36.12
N GLN A 484 2.72 -7.99 34.95
CA GLN A 484 1.34 -8.51 34.87
C GLN A 484 1.13 -9.79 35.71
N SER A 485 2.16 -10.62 35.89
CA SER A 485 2.12 -11.82 36.69
C SER A 485 1.84 -11.59 38.18
N TYR A 486 2.03 -10.34 38.66
CA TYR A 486 1.72 -9.99 40.05
C TYR A 486 0.22 -9.79 40.28
N ALA A 487 -0.57 -9.64 39.21
CA ALA A 487 -2.04 -9.51 39.23
C ALA A 487 -2.56 -8.48 40.25
N THR A 488 -1.92 -7.30 40.30
CA THR A 488 -2.32 -6.20 41.18
C THR A 488 -3.54 -5.46 40.62
N THR A 489 -4.24 -4.72 41.45
CA THR A 489 -5.38 -3.86 41.05
C THR A 489 -4.98 -2.78 40.05
N TYR A 490 -3.73 -2.32 40.07
CA TYR A 490 -3.18 -1.27 39.23
C TYR A 490 -2.33 -1.79 38.06
N THR A 491 -2.39 -3.09 37.72
CA THR A 491 -1.57 -3.70 36.67
C THR A 491 -1.67 -2.94 35.35
N HIS A 492 -2.87 -2.57 34.92
CA HIS A 492 -3.15 -1.90 33.65
C HIS A 492 -3.39 -0.38 33.77
N GLU A 493 -3.21 0.17 34.97
CA GLU A 493 -3.34 1.60 35.22
C GLU A 493 -2.23 2.37 34.48
N LEU A 494 -2.56 3.55 33.91
CA LEU A 494 -1.66 4.38 33.13
C LEU A 494 -0.30 4.61 33.81
N GLY A 495 -0.32 4.83 35.14
CA GLY A 495 0.91 5.03 35.92
C GLY A 495 1.86 3.83 35.94
N ASN A 496 1.34 2.62 35.79
CA ASN A 496 2.13 1.40 35.74
C ASN A 496 2.67 1.04 34.33
N LEU A 497 2.35 1.87 33.31
CA LEU A 497 2.71 1.60 31.92
C LEU A 497 3.78 2.58 31.43
N ALA A 498 4.82 2.05 30.78
CA ALA A 498 5.90 2.84 30.20
C ALA A 498 6.23 2.34 28.80
N MET A 499 6.98 3.13 28.03
CA MET A 499 7.42 2.73 26.69
C MET A 499 8.86 2.29 26.70
N LEU A 500 9.13 1.16 26.04
CA LEU A 500 10.47 0.67 25.79
C LEU A 500 10.59 0.10 24.38
N PRO A 501 11.76 0.17 23.70
CA PRO A 501 12.00 -0.58 22.49
C PRO A 501 11.77 -2.08 22.70
N PRO A 502 11.16 -2.78 21.73
CA PRO A 502 10.67 -4.17 21.92
C PRO A 502 11.72 -5.16 22.44
N ARG A 503 12.95 -5.05 21.97
CA ARG A 503 14.04 -5.94 22.43
C ARG A 503 14.39 -5.72 23.91
N ILE A 504 14.37 -4.46 24.35
CA ILE A 504 14.63 -4.12 25.75
C ILE A 504 13.46 -4.58 26.61
N ASN A 505 12.23 -4.28 26.18
CA ASN A 505 11.03 -4.71 26.86
C ASN A 505 11.00 -6.23 27.08
N SER A 506 11.24 -7.01 26.01
CA SER A 506 11.28 -8.47 26.08
C SER A 506 12.37 -9.02 27.00
N SER A 507 13.46 -8.30 27.22
CA SER A 507 14.56 -8.76 28.10
C SER A 507 14.23 -8.63 29.59
N LEU A 508 13.29 -7.76 29.97
CA LEU A 508 12.92 -7.50 31.35
C LEU A 508 11.94 -8.52 31.94
N GLN A 509 11.20 -9.20 31.10
CA GLN A 509 10.24 -10.25 31.49
C GLN A 509 9.40 -9.88 32.73
N ALA A 510 9.37 -10.75 33.74
CA ALA A 510 8.65 -10.55 35.00
C ALA A 510 9.55 -10.08 36.15
N ASP A 511 10.66 -9.42 35.84
CA ASP A 511 11.56 -8.89 36.86
C ASP A 511 10.83 -7.85 37.74
N PRO A 512 11.15 -7.78 39.05
CA PRO A 512 10.57 -6.77 39.92
C PRO A 512 11.03 -5.35 39.52
N PRO A 513 10.25 -4.31 39.82
CA PRO A 513 10.55 -2.93 39.42
C PRO A 513 11.97 -2.45 39.77
N GLN A 514 12.48 -2.82 40.97
CA GLN A 514 13.80 -2.46 41.43
C GLN A 514 14.93 -2.98 40.54
N SER A 515 14.78 -4.19 39.99
CA SER A 515 15.76 -4.79 39.09
C SER A 515 15.74 -4.13 37.69
N LYS A 516 14.60 -3.57 37.29
CA LYS A 516 14.39 -2.90 36.00
C LYS A 516 14.89 -1.43 36.00
N ALA A 517 15.03 -0.81 37.18
CA ALA A 517 15.30 0.62 37.34
C ALA A 517 16.51 1.12 36.51
N GLN A 518 17.61 0.37 36.51
CA GLN A 518 18.82 0.75 35.76
C GLN A 518 18.57 0.74 34.23
N THR A 519 17.80 -0.21 33.73
CA THR A 519 17.41 -0.27 32.32
C THR A 519 16.53 0.91 31.94
N TYR A 520 15.61 1.32 32.83
CA TYR A 520 14.77 2.51 32.61
C TYR A 520 15.60 3.79 32.53
N LEU A 521 16.58 3.97 33.42
CA LEU A 521 17.47 5.14 33.43
C LEU A 521 18.29 5.28 32.16
N THR A 522 18.65 4.17 31.53
CA THR A 522 19.44 4.15 30.29
C THR A 522 18.62 4.03 29.02
N SER A 523 17.28 4.04 29.13
CA SER A 523 16.38 3.87 27.99
C SER A 523 16.45 4.99 26.95
N GLY A 524 16.80 6.21 27.37
CA GLY A 524 16.75 7.41 26.55
C GLY A 524 15.34 7.95 26.31
N LEU A 525 14.30 7.39 26.97
CA LEU A 525 12.91 7.83 26.93
C LEU A 525 12.61 8.56 28.25
N LEU A 526 12.32 9.87 28.19
CA LEU A 526 12.24 10.72 29.38
C LEU A 526 11.17 10.24 30.38
N GLY A 527 9.99 9.87 29.90
CA GLY A 527 8.93 9.33 30.75
C GLY A 527 9.29 8.00 31.41
N THR A 528 10.09 7.16 30.74
CA THR A 528 10.59 5.90 31.31
C THR A 528 11.77 6.14 32.23
N MET A 529 12.67 7.06 31.90
CA MET A 529 13.77 7.47 32.77
C MET A 529 13.29 8.04 34.10
N ALA A 530 12.21 8.83 34.07
CA ALA A 530 11.57 9.35 35.29
C ALA A 530 11.08 8.23 36.22
N VAL A 531 10.55 7.13 35.67
CA VAL A 531 10.21 5.93 36.45
C VAL A 531 11.45 5.32 37.11
N GLY A 532 12.53 5.16 36.33
CA GLY A 532 13.80 4.63 36.87
C GLY A 532 14.34 5.48 38.01
N LEU A 533 14.27 6.81 37.91
CA LEU A 533 14.68 7.74 38.95
C LEU A 533 13.83 7.60 40.22
N SER A 534 12.51 7.55 40.09
CA SER A 534 11.62 7.37 41.24
C SER A 534 11.89 6.06 41.97
N ILE A 535 12.02 4.93 41.24
CA ILE A 535 12.36 3.63 41.86
C ILE A 535 13.72 3.68 42.58
N GLN A 536 14.70 4.37 41.99
CA GLN A 536 16.04 4.47 42.63
C GLN A 536 16.03 5.35 43.87
N GLN A 537 15.24 6.41 43.89
CA GLN A 537 15.15 7.34 45.02
C GLN A 537 14.31 6.76 46.18
N ASP A 538 13.16 6.18 45.85
CA ASP A 538 12.18 5.78 46.85
C ASP A 538 12.33 4.29 47.25
N GLY A 539 13.05 3.49 46.46
CA GLY A 539 13.28 2.06 46.69
C GLY A 539 12.04 1.17 46.45
N VAL A 540 10.91 1.74 46.18
CA VAL A 540 9.63 1.04 45.97
C VAL A 540 8.88 1.52 44.73
N TRP A 541 8.03 0.64 44.19
CA TRP A 541 7.07 0.95 43.15
C TRP A 541 5.77 0.24 43.52
N ASP A 542 4.85 0.98 44.08
CA ASP A 542 3.60 0.49 44.65
C ASP A 542 2.37 1.25 44.08
N GLU A 543 1.18 0.91 44.55
CA GLU A 543 -0.07 1.53 44.13
C GLU A 543 -0.06 3.05 44.30
N LYS A 544 0.56 3.57 45.38
CA LYS A 544 0.65 4.99 45.62
C LYS A 544 1.49 5.68 44.55
N THR A 545 2.67 5.15 44.26
CA THR A 545 3.59 5.69 43.26
C THR A 545 2.98 5.63 41.84
N VAL A 546 2.28 4.54 41.54
CA VAL A 546 1.52 4.38 40.28
C VAL A 546 0.46 5.49 40.17
N ARG A 547 -0.32 5.69 41.23
CA ARG A 547 -1.39 6.71 41.24
C ARG A 547 -0.82 8.13 41.14
N GLU A 548 0.28 8.44 41.77
CA GLU A 548 0.95 9.74 41.66
C GLU A 548 1.41 10.01 40.22
N ARG A 549 2.01 9.01 39.55
CA ARG A 549 2.40 9.14 38.15
C ARG A 549 1.18 9.24 37.23
N THR A 550 0.09 8.50 37.50
CA THR A 550 -1.17 8.64 36.77
C THR A 550 -1.67 10.08 36.82
N LEU A 551 -1.63 10.72 37.99
CA LEU A 551 -2.05 12.13 38.18
C LEU A 551 -1.18 13.10 37.38
N LEU A 552 0.12 12.91 37.31
CA LEU A 552 1.03 13.74 36.50
C LEU A 552 0.71 13.67 35.01
N ILE A 553 0.46 12.46 34.49
CA ILE A 553 0.10 12.28 33.07
C ILE A 553 -1.32 12.80 32.83
N HIS A 554 -2.24 12.60 33.76
CA HIS A 554 -3.60 13.15 33.71
C HIS A 554 -3.59 14.69 33.58
N GLU A 555 -2.81 15.38 34.39
CA GLU A 555 -2.66 16.84 34.32
C GLU A 555 -2.09 17.27 32.95
N PHE A 556 -1.09 16.57 32.45
CA PHE A 556 -0.58 16.81 31.10
C PHE A 556 -1.69 16.68 30.05
N VAL A 557 -2.49 15.60 30.12
CA VAL A 557 -3.60 15.37 29.16
C VAL A 557 -4.63 16.48 29.22
N LEU A 558 -5.04 16.92 30.42
CA LEU A 558 -5.97 18.03 30.57
C LEU A 558 -5.45 19.33 29.93
N ASN A 559 -4.15 19.56 29.98
CA ASN A 559 -3.54 20.77 29.39
C ASN A 559 -3.33 20.65 27.89
N GLU A 560 -2.87 19.49 27.39
CA GLU A 560 -2.54 19.29 25.98
C GLU A 560 -3.77 19.22 25.06
N TRP A 561 -4.87 18.63 25.54
CA TRP A 561 -6.11 18.46 24.76
C TRP A 561 -7.28 19.36 25.20
N ARG A 562 -7.01 20.45 25.88
CA ARG A 562 -8.01 21.46 26.28
C ARG A 562 -8.72 22.15 25.13
#